data_2c9303086163fea08255f4d307a4f97c
#
_entry.id   2c9303086163fea08255f4d307a4f97c
#
_cell.length_a   1.000
_cell.length_b   1.000
_cell.length_c   1.000
_cell.angle_alpha   90.00
_cell.angle_beta   90.00
_cell.angle_gamma   90.00
#
_symmetry.space_group_name_H-M   'P 1'
#
loop_
_entity.id
_entity.type
_entity.pdbx_description
1 polymer ?
#
loop_
_entity_poly.entity_id
_entity_poly.type
_entity_poly.pdbx_seq_one_letter_code
_entity_poly.pdbx_strand_id
1 'polypeptide(L)'
;MAQHRIVLHYVFTPLPDPTAVMLWQRALCEGLGLRGRIIVSPHGLNATVGGEVGALKQYARTTRSHPGLRDTVFKWSDGSAEDFPRLSVKVRNELVSFGAPGELEVDEHGVVGGGTRLAPDAVDELVARRGEDVVFFDGRNAHEARIGRFRGAVVPDVAHTRDFVAELDSGKYDHLKTRPVVTYCTGGIRCEVLSALMRNRGFQEVYQLDGGIAEYGRERGDRGLWEGSLYVFDRRMHVRFTPAAVTIGRCDRCAGPANRFVNCADGTCRALVLACPACLEERPRLTCPAGCGTATPPGAGDGAPVAVAPAPAPVPGDGTPAASRTATAPVPVPTGAA
;
A
#
# COMPACT_ATOMS: atom_id res chain seq x y z
N MET A 1 -1.66 -18.38 22.55
CA MET A 1 -0.55 -18.04 21.62
C MET A 1 -0.51 -16.53 21.46
N ALA A 2 0.69 -15.94 21.38
CA ALA A 2 0.82 -14.50 21.14
C ALA A 2 0.26 -14.14 19.75
N GLN A 3 -0.59 -13.13 19.68
CA GLN A 3 -1.17 -12.68 18.43
C GLN A 3 -0.17 -11.76 17.72
N HIS A 4 0.13 -12.06 16.45
CA HIS A 4 1.02 -11.26 15.60
C HIS A 4 0.23 -10.43 14.60
N ARG A 5 0.74 -9.25 14.25
CA ARG A 5 0.16 -8.33 13.26
C ARG A 5 1.27 -7.57 12.54
N ILE A 6 0.86 -6.87 11.48
CA ILE A 6 1.67 -5.85 10.81
C ILE A 6 0.94 -4.51 10.96
N VAL A 7 1.71 -3.45 11.22
CA VAL A 7 1.21 -2.06 11.18
C VAL A 7 1.92 -1.29 10.08
N LEU A 8 1.12 -0.55 9.31
CA LEU A 8 1.59 0.45 8.35
C LEU A 8 1.18 1.82 8.87
N HIS A 9 2.12 2.76 8.88
CA HIS A 9 1.83 4.13 9.22
C HIS A 9 2.79 5.09 8.53
N TYR A 10 2.34 6.31 8.36
CA TYR A 10 3.17 7.43 7.92
C TYR A 10 2.67 8.73 8.51
N VAL A 11 3.53 9.72 8.50
CA VAL A 11 3.18 11.10 8.80
C VAL A 11 4.12 12.02 8.02
N PHE A 12 3.55 13.04 7.38
CA PHE A 12 4.29 14.17 6.86
C PHE A 12 4.30 15.26 7.92
N THR A 13 5.48 15.65 8.36
CA THR A 13 5.73 16.69 9.36
C THR A 13 7.20 17.08 9.28
N PRO A 14 7.59 18.35 9.49
CA PRO A 14 8.97 18.72 9.55
C PRO A 14 9.71 17.99 10.69
N LEU A 15 10.80 17.31 10.35
CA LEU A 15 11.71 16.67 11.30
C LEU A 15 13.09 17.33 11.20
N PRO A 16 13.46 18.17 12.19
CA PRO A 16 14.73 18.90 12.15
C PRO A 16 15.96 17.99 12.20
N ASP A 17 15.87 16.86 12.89
CA ASP A 17 16.93 15.84 12.96
C ASP A 17 16.39 14.45 12.60
N PRO A 18 16.32 14.12 11.30
CA PRO A 18 15.89 12.79 10.84
C PRO A 18 16.82 11.66 11.32
N THR A 19 18.10 11.98 11.59
CA THR A 19 19.06 10.97 12.04
C THR A 19 18.79 10.56 13.48
N ALA A 20 18.51 11.50 14.37
CA ALA A 20 18.11 11.20 15.75
C ALA A 20 16.82 10.36 15.78
N VAL A 21 15.81 10.74 14.98
CA VAL A 21 14.55 9.99 14.86
C VAL A 21 14.80 8.58 14.32
N MET A 22 15.67 8.41 13.33
CA MET A 22 16.03 7.11 12.77
C MET A 22 16.69 6.21 13.82
N LEU A 23 17.65 6.73 14.59
CA LEU A 23 18.34 5.98 15.64
C LEU A 23 17.36 5.58 16.75
N TRP A 24 16.50 6.48 17.18
CA TRP A 24 15.45 6.20 18.17
C TRP A 24 14.48 5.13 17.70
N GLN A 25 13.95 5.24 16.48
CA GLN A 25 13.02 4.25 15.91
C GLN A 25 13.67 2.87 15.75
N ARG A 26 14.96 2.83 15.41
CA ARG A 26 15.72 1.58 15.34
C ARG A 26 15.84 0.93 16.72
N ALA A 27 16.32 1.67 17.72
CA ALA A 27 16.47 1.16 19.08
C ALA A 27 15.13 0.68 19.67
N LEU A 28 14.03 1.44 19.41
CA LEU A 28 12.68 1.06 19.82
C LEU A 28 12.23 -0.27 19.20
N CYS A 29 12.41 -0.43 17.88
CA CYS A 29 12.06 -1.68 17.19
C CYS A 29 12.90 -2.86 17.62
N GLU A 30 14.22 -2.67 17.80
CA GLU A 30 15.15 -3.72 18.27
C GLU A 30 14.77 -4.16 19.69
N GLY A 31 14.51 -3.23 20.60
CA GLY A 31 14.11 -3.53 21.98
C GLY A 31 12.74 -4.25 22.06
N LEU A 32 11.87 -4.08 21.08
CA LEU A 32 10.56 -4.73 21.00
C LEU A 32 10.53 -5.98 20.11
N GLY A 33 11.66 -6.38 19.53
CA GLY A 33 11.74 -7.54 18.64
C GLY A 33 10.95 -7.38 17.31
N LEU A 34 10.73 -6.13 16.86
CA LEU A 34 9.99 -5.84 15.65
C LEU A 34 10.89 -5.94 14.41
N ARG A 35 10.33 -6.35 13.29
CA ARG A 35 10.98 -6.33 11.97
C ARG A 35 10.15 -5.51 10.99
N GLY A 36 10.81 -4.97 9.96
CA GLY A 36 10.10 -4.17 8.96
C GLY A 36 10.99 -3.13 8.31
N ARG A 37 10.32 -2.14 7.71
CA ARG A 37 10.99 -1.03 7.02
C ARG A 37 10.50 0.29 7.59
N ILE A 38 11.44 1.17 7.92
CA ILE A 38 11.19 2.54 8.34
C ILE A 38 12.06 3.47 7.50
N ILE A 39 11.44 4.46 6.90
CA ILE A 39 12.11 5.56 6.21
C ILE A 39 11.82 6.82 7.01
N VAL A 40 12.87 7.55 7.32
CA VAL A 40 12.80 8.87 7.95
C VAL A 40 13.39 9.88 6.98
N SER A 41 12.79 11.06 6.87
CA SER A 41 13.29 12.17 6.07
C SER A 41 13.04 13.49 6.80
N PRO A 42 13.60 14.62 6.31
CA PRO A 42 13.22 15.93 6.83
C PRO A 42 11.71 16.21 6.77
N HIS A 43 10.98 15.50 5.90
CA HIS A 43 9.54 15.64 5.68
C HIS A 43 8.68 14.67 6.50
N GLY A 44 9.26 13.84 7.40
CA GLY A 44 8.48 12.95 8.25
C GLY A 44 8.97 11.50 8.31
N LEU A 45 8.03 10.58 8.54
CA LEU A 45 8.30 9.16 8.76
C LEU A 45 7.30 8.29 8.00
N ASN A 46 7.80 7.17 7.42
CA ASN A 46 7.02 6.14 6.76
C ASN A 46 7.49 4.77 7.22
N ALA A 47 6.59 3.94 7.72
CA ALA A 47 6.93 2.67 8.31
C ALA A 47 5.91 1.56 8.00
N THR A 48 6.44 0.35 7.85
CA THR A 48 5.67 -0.90 7.92
C THR A 48 6.47 -1.86 8.77
N VAL A 49 5.93 -2.24 9.93
CA VAL A 49 6.60 -3.13 10.90
C VAL A 49 5.66 -4.23 11.37
N GLY A 50 6.21 -5.42 11.60
CA GLY A 50 5.50 -6.59 12.08
C GLY A 50 6.08 -7.10 13.39
N GLY A 51 5.20 -7.71 14.20
CA GLY A 51 5.56 -8.30 15.49
C GLY A 51 4.37 -8.74 16.31
N GLU A 52 4.62 -9.02 17.58
CA GLU A 52 3.57 -9.31 18.55
C GLU A 52 2.70 -8.07 18.80
N VAL A 53 1.39 -8.26 18.97
CA VAL A 53 0.42 -7.17 19.17
C VAL A 53 0.75 -6.28 20.37
N GLY A 54 1.23 -6.87 21.48
CA GLY A 54 1.66 -6.13 22.65
C GLY A 54 2.83 -5.18 22.34
N ALA A 55 3.85 -5.69 21.67
CA ALA A 55 5.01 -4.91 21.22
C ALA A 55 4.63 -3.81 20.22
N LEU A 56 3.76 -4.12 19.26
CA LEU A 56 3.26 -3.14 18.29
C LEU A 56 2.42 -2.02 18.95
N LYS A 57 1.60 -2.34 19.96
CA LYS A 57 0.86 -1.34 20.73
C LYS A 57 1.80 -0.43 21.52
N GLN A 58 2.87 -0.99 22.10
CA GLN A 58 3.90 -0.20 22.78
C GLN A 58 4.66 0.68 21.78
N TYR A 59 5.08 0.14 20.65
CA TYR A 59 5.69 0.88 19.54
C TYR A 59 4.82 2.08 19.12
N ALA A 60 3.53 1.87 18.88
CA ALA A 60 2.60 2.91 18.47
C ALA A 60 2.46 4.02 19.54
N ARG A 61 2.34 3.65 20.81
CA ARG A 61 2.29 4.63 21.93
C ARG A 61 3.57 5.45 22.02
N THR A 62 4.73 4.78 22.00
CA THR A 62 6.03 5.43 22.08
C THR A 62 6.28 6.32 20.88
N THR A 63 5.91 5.89 19.66
CA THR A 63 6.02 6.73 18.46
C THR A 63 5.17 8.00 18.60
N ARG A 64 3.94 7.90 19.07
CA ARG A 64 3.05 9.07 19.31
C ARG A 64 3.50 9.99 20.44
N SER A 65 4.40 9.56 21.33
CA SER A 65 4.95 10.45 22.37
C SER A 65 5.92 11.50 21.81
N HIS A 66 6.43 11.31 20.61
CA HIS A 66 7.22 12.32 19.93
C HIS A 66 6.29 13.44 19.39
N PRO A 67 6.55 14.73 19.69
CA PRO A 67 5.63 15.83 19.33
C PRO A 67 5.20 15.85 17.86
N GLY A 68 6.16 15.73 16.93
CA GLY A 68 5.87 15.72 15.48
C GLY A 68 5.19 14.45 14.97
N LEU A 69 5.06 13.38 15.78
CA LEU A 69 4.48 12.11 15.37
C LEU A 69 3.19 11.77 16.14
N ARG A 70 2.65 12.73 16.91
CA ARG A 70 1.48 12.51 17.78
C ARG A 70 0.26 12.01 17.03
N ASP A 71 -0.02 12.59 15.87
CA ASP A 71 -1.22 12.34 15.09
C ASP A 71 -1.08 11.17 14.11
N THR A 72 -0.01 10.38 14.25
CA THR A 72 0.23 9.21 13.38
C THR A 72 -0.91 8.20 13.48
N VAL A 73 -1.51 7.86 12.35
CA VAL A 73 -2.54 6.81 12.21
C VAL A 73 -1.87 5.48 11.89
N PHE A 74 -2.15 4.47 12.72
CA PHE A 74 -1.62 3.12 12.55
C PHE A 74 -2.67 2.21 11.92
N LYS A 75 -2.39 1.67 10.73
CA LYS A 75 -3.25 0.74 9.99
C LYS A 75 -2.77 -0.68 10.25
N TRP A 76 -3.66 -1.51 10.77
CA TRP A 76 -3.36 -2.87 11.21
C TRP A 76 -3.76 -3.87 10.14
N SER A 77 -2.93 -4.89 9.91
CA SER A 77 -3.23 -6.01 9.02
C SER A 77 -2.72 -7.33 9.58
N ASP A 78 -3.24 -8.43 9.07
CA ASP A 78 -2.74 -9.77 9.39
C ASP A 78 -1.31 -9.94 8.90
N GLY A 79 -0.50 -10.67 9.66
CA GLY A 79 0.89 -10.94 9.38
C GLY A 79 1.75 -10.93 10.64
N SER A 80 3.08 -10.98 10.45
CA SER A 80 4.05 -11.13 11.54
C SER A 80 5.38 -10.43 11.24
N ALA A 81 6.32 -10.48 12.19
CA ALA A 81 7.71 -10.05 11.97
C ALA A 81 8.42 -10.90 10.88
N GLU A 82 8.00 -12.14 10.68
CA GLU A 82 8.61 -13.07 9.73
C GLU A 82 8.30 -12.73 8.28
N ASP A 83 7.28 -11.91 8.04
CA ASP A 83 6.97 -11.37 6.72
C ASP A 83 8.05 -10.38 6.24
N PHE A 84 8.95 -9.98 7.14
CA PHE A 84 10.10 -9.12 6.84
C PHE A 84 11.39 -9.88 7.08
N PRO A 85 12.34 -9.88 6.11
CA PRO A 85 13.62 -10.60 6.28
C PRO A 85 14.49 -10.00 7.41
N ARG A 86 14.33 -8.68 7.66
CA ARG A 86 15.10 -7.95 8.69
C ARG A 86 14.43 -6.63 9.04
N LEU A 87 14.89 -5.99 10.12
CA LEU A 87 14.63 -4.58 10.39
C LEU A 87 15.50 -3.70 9.48
N SER A 88 14.92 -2.72 8.84
CA SER A 88 15.62 -1.74 8.00
C SER A 88 15.12 -0.34 8.30
N VAL A 89 15.89 0.45 9.04
CA VAL A 89 15.59 1.85 9.38
C VAL A 89 16.62 2.74 8.70
N LYS A 90 16.16 3.68 7.84
CA LYS A 90 17.05 4.48 6.98
C LYS A 90 16.58 5.92 6.91
N VAL A 91 17.54 6.85 6.89
CA VAL A 91 17.30 8.24 6.46
C VAL A 91 17.32 8.30 4.93
N ARG A 92 16.42 9.08 4.36
CA ARG A 92 16.33 9.42 2.95
C ARG A 92 16.00 10.91 2.78
N ASN A 93 16.31 11.49 1.64
CA ASN A 93 15.94 12.87 1.32
C ASN A 93 14.42 13.02 1.14
N GLU A 94 13.74 11.99 0.65
CA GLU A 94 12.31 11.95 0.44
C GLU A 94 11.69 10.76 1.18
N LEU A 95 10.49 10.92 1.74
CA LEU A 95 9.70 9.81 2.30
C LEU A 95 9.24 8.85 1.22
N VAL A 96 8.94 9.39 0.05
CA VAL A 96 8.54 8.66 -1.15
C VAL A 96 9.36 9.21 -2.30
N SER A 97 10.12 8.36 -2.96
CA SER A 97 11.12 8.76 -3.96
C SER A 97 10.47 9.14 -5.29
N PHE A 98 9.86 10.31 -5.37
CA PHE A 98 9.37 10.90 -6.63
C PHE A 98 10.50 11.57 -7.42
N GLY A 99 11.62 11.91 -6.76
CA GLY A 99 12.73 12.62 -7.40
C GLY A 99 12.44 14.11 -7.63
N ALA A 100 11.52 14.67 -6.85
CA ALA A 100 11.11 16.08 -6.94
C ALA A 100 11.18 16.77 -5.56
N PRO A 101 12.31 16.73 -4.85
CA PRO A 101 12.40 17.24 -3.47
C PRO A 101 12.14 18.75 -3.37
N GLY A 102 12.37 19.51 -4.44
CA GLY A 102 12.09 20.96 -4.49
C GLY A 102 10.64 21.32 -4.82
N GLU A 103 9.80 20.34 -5.17
CA GLU A 103 8.40 20.58 -5.49
C GLU A 103 7.45 20.26 -4.31
N LEU A 104 7.96 19.70 -3.21
CA LEU A 104 7.20 19.32 -2.05
C LEU A 104 7.50 20.25 -0.88
N GLU A 105 6.47 20.91 -0.38
CA GLU A 105 6.48 21.65 0.88
C GLU A 105 5.70 20.87 1.93
N VAL A 106 6.24 20.81 3.16
CA VAL A 106 5.64 20.12 4.30
C VAL A 106 5.65 21.04 5.51
N ASP A 107 4.48 21.25 6.10
CA ASP A 107 4.32 21.98 7.35
C ASP A 107 3.85 21.04 8.48
N GLU A 108 3.44 21.59 9.61
CA GLU A 108 2.93 20.86 10.77
C GLU A 108 1.61 20.14 10.50
N HIS A 109 0.90 20.49 9.44
CA HIS A 109 -0.37 19.88 9.02
C HIS A 109 -0.21 18.82 7.93
N GLY A 110 1.00 18.68 7.37
CA GLY A 110 1.34 17.70 6.34
C GLY A 110 1.84 18.30 5.04
N VAL A 111 1.49 17.69 3.91
CA VAL A 111 1.88 18.17 2.58
C VAL A 111 1.04 19.38 2.18
N VAL A 112 1.72 20.50 1.91
CA VAL A 112 1.07 21.73 1.47
C VAL A 112 0.60 21.59 0.02
N GLY A 113 -0.61 22.05 -0.28
CA GLY A 113 -1.16 22.05 -1.63
C GLY A 113 -1.54 20.66 -2.16
N GLY A 114 -1.60 19.64 -1.31
CA GLY A 114 -2.07 18.29 -1.67
C GLY A 114 -3.56 18.24 -2.04
N GLY A 115 -4.00 17.09 -2.55
CA GLY A 115 -5.39 16.81 -2.88
C GLY A 115 -6.26 16.66 -1.62
N THR A 116 -7.55 16.93 -1.76
CA THR A 116 -8.53 16.72 -0.68
C THR A 116 -8.63 15.24 -0.34
N ARG A 117 -8.48 14.88 0.93
CA ARG A 117 -8.63 13.49 1.39
C ARG A 117 -10.11 13.12 1.44
N LEU A 118 -10.46 12.00 0.84
CA LEU A 118 -11.80 11.44 0.86
C LEU A 118 -11.77 10.06 1.50
N ALA A 119 -12.56 9.88 2.55
CA ALA A 119 -12.84 8.55 3.10
C ALA A 119 -13.54 7.66 2.05
N PRO A 120 -13.51 6.32 2.19
CA PRO A 120 -14.16 5.41 1.25
C PRO A 120 -15.61 5.75 0.93
N ASP A 121 -16.43 6.14 1.94
CA ASP A 121 -17.81 6.57 1.73
C ASP A 121 -17.92 7.81 0.83
N ALA A 122 -17.07 8.82 1.08
CA ALA A 122 -17.07 10.05 0.31
C ALA A 122 -16.60 9.84 -1.14
N VAL A 123 -15.72 8.86 -1.38
CA VAL A 123 -15.34 8.45 -2.75
C VAL A 123 -16.55 7.83 -3.46
N ASP A 124 -17.24 6.89 -2.81
CA ASP A 124 -18.43 6.24 -3.39
C ASP A 124 -19.55 7.28 -3.67
N GLU A 125 -19.77 8.24 -2.76
CA GLU A 125 -20.70 9.35 -2.96
C GLU A 125 -20.30 10.28 -4.13
N LEU A 126 -19.00 10.57 -4.27
CA LEU A 126 -18.49 11.36 -5.40
C LEU A 126 -18.79 10.65 -6.72
N VAL A 127 -18.51 9.34 -6.79
CA VAL A 127 -18.80 8.53 -7.98
C VAL A 127 -20.31 8.45 -8.24
N ALA A 128 -21.11 8.28 -7.20
CA ALA A 128 -22.59 8.26 -7.36
C ALA A 128 -23.15 9.58 -7.94
N ARG A 129 -22.54 10.71 -7.58
CA ARG A 129 -23.00 12.05 -8.08
C ARG A 129 -22.46 12.41 -9.45
N ARG A 130 -21.21 12.04 -9.76
CA ARG A 130 -20.47 12.52 -10.94
C ARG A 130 -20.28 11.43 -12.00
N GLY A 131 -20.59 10.18 -11.67
CA GLY A 131 -20.53 9.04 -12.58
C GLY A 131 -19.18 8.88 -13.26
N GLU A 132 -19.19 8.77 -14.57
CA GLU A 132 -17.99 8.57 -15.41
C GLU A 132 -17.05 9.78 -15.47
N ASP A 133 -17.47 10.95 -14.98
CA ASP A 133 -16.59 12.11 -14.89
C ASP A 133 -15.44 11.86 -13.89
N VAL A 134 -15.66 11.05 -12.85
CA VAL A 134 -14.65 10.76 -11.86
C VAL A 134 -13.58 9.84 -12.45
N VAL A 135 -12.34 10.28 -12.37
CA VAL A 135 -11.17 9.51 -12.83
C VAL A 135 -10.43 8.95 -11.64
N PHE A 136 -10.35 7.63 -11.54
CA PHE A 136 -9.39 6.98 -10.63
C PHE A 136 -8.00 6.98 -11.27
N PHE A 137 -7.00 7.52 -10.57
CA PHE A 137 -5.63 7.60 -11.07
C PHE A 137 -4.71 6.80 -10.14
N ASP A 138 -4.12 5.72 -10.66
CA ASP A 138 -3.27 4.83 -9.87
C ASP A 138 -1.89 5.45 -9.60
N GLY A 139 -1.64 5.83 -8.35
CA GLY A 139 -0.35 6.36 -7.89
C GLY A 139 0.67 5.29 -7.52
N ARG A 140 0.48 4.05 -8.01
CA ARG A 140 1.40 2.92 -7.79
C ARG A 140 2.19 2.63 -9.06
N ASN A 141 3.25 1.81 -8.91
CA ASN A 141 3.96 1.30 -10.06
C ASN A 141 3.05 0.38 -10.90
N ALA A 142 3.20 0.40 -12.22
CA ALA A 142 2.32 -0.31 -13.16
C ALA A 142 2.15 -1.81 -12.83
N HIS A 143 3.21 -2.48 -12.34
CA HIS A 143 3.12 -3.90 -12.00
C HIS A 143 2.13 -4.16 -10.84
N GLU A 144 1.97 -3.24 -9.89
CA GLU A 144 1.03 -3.39 -8.78
C GLU A 144 -0.43 -3.43 -9.28
N ALA A 145 -0.75 -2.63 -10.30
CA ALA A 145 -2.08 -2.57 -10.91
C ALA A 145 -2.45 -3.84 -11.70
N ARG A 146 -1.47 -4.66 -12.08
CA ARG A 146 -1.71 -5.91 -12.81
C ARG A 146 -2.52 -6.94 -12.02
N ILE A 147 -2.44 -6.91 -10.68
CA ILE A 147 -3.15 -7.86 -9.82
C ILE A 147 -4.34 -7.27 -9.10
N GLY A 148 -4.51 -5.94 -9.13
CA GLY A 148 -5.66 -5.26 -8.55
C GLY A 148 -5.63 -3.77 -8.81
N ARG A 149 -6.82 -3.18 -9.13
CA ARG A 149 -7.01 -1.76 -9.41
C ARG A 149 -8.47 -1.36 -9.25
N PHE A 150 -8.74 -0.09 -9.17
CA PHE A 150 -10.12 0.41 -9.30
C PHE A 150 -10.61 0.21 -10.73
N ARG A 151 -11.90 -0.09 -10.86
CA ARG A 151 -12.56 -0.28 -12.16
C ARG A 151 -12.43 0.98 -13.00
N GLY A 152 -11.99 0.83 -14.25
CA GLY A 152 -11.80 1.95 -15.17
C GLY A 152 -10.66 2.91 -14.81
N ALA A 153 -9.77 2.55 -13.87
CA ALA A 153 -8.68 3.42 -13.45
C ALA A 153 -7.67 3.69 -14.59
N VAL A 154 -7.21 4.92 -14.64
CA VAL A 154 -6.00 5.30 -15.38
C VAL A 154 -4.79 4.73 -14.63
N VAL A 155 -4.04 3.88 -15.31
CA VAL A 155 -2.81 3.26 -14.79
C VAL A 155 -1.63 3.82 -15.58
N PRO A 156 -0.85 4.74 -15.01
CA PRO A 156 0.37 5.24 -15.65
C PRO A 156 1.39 4.11 -15.87
N ASP A 157 2.08 4.16 -17.00
CA ASP A 157 3.12 3.18 -17.34
C ASP A 157 4.45 3.55 -16.69
N VAL A 158 4.48 3.46 -15.36
CA VAL A 158 5.66 3.78 -14.54
C VAL A 158 6.20 2.52 -13.88
N ALA A 159 7.48 2.25 -14.07
CA ALA A 159 8.16 1.14 -13.41
C ALA A 159 8.50 1.47 -11.94
N HIS A 160 8.79 2.75 -11.67
CA HIS A 160 9.16 3.25 -10.35
C HIS A 160 8.46 4.55 -10.04
N THR A 161 8.25 4.84 -8.75
CA THR A 161 7.61 6.09 -8.29
C THR A 161 8.29 7.35 -8.82
N ARG A 162 9.60 7.37 -9.02
CA ARG A 162 10.34 8.50 -9.59
C ARG A 162 9.99 8.80 -11.05
N ASP A 163 9.40 7.85 -11.76
CA ASP A 163 9.06 8.03 -13.18
C ASP A 163 7.78 8.88 -13.33
N PHE A 164 7.01 9.09 -12.24
CA PHE A 164 5.77 9.86 -12.27
C PHE A 164 5.96 11.33 -12.68
N VAL A 165 7.07 11.96 -12.31
CA VAL A 165 7.32 13.37 -12.69
C VAL A 165 7.36 13.50 -14.21
N ALA A 166 8.19 12.70 -14.88
CA ALA A 166 8.28 12.70 -16.33
C ALA A 166 6.97 12.29 -17.01
N GLU A 167 6.27 11.31 -16.41
CA GLU A 167 4.97 10.85 -16.93
C GLU A 167 3.91 11.94 -16.84
N LEU A 168 3.84 12.71 -15.76
CA LEU A 168 2.92 13.85 -15.63
C LEU A 168 3.31 15.02 -16.56
N ASP A 169 4.60 15.25 -16.77
CA ASP A 169 5.11 16.31 -17.65
C ASP A 169 4.97 16.00 -19.14
N SER A 170 4.65 14.76 -19.49
CA SER A 170 4.50 14.31 -20.88
C SER A 170 3.32 14.93 -21.63
N GLY A 171 2.39 15.59 -20.92
CA GLY A 171 1.12 16.09 -21.48
C GLY A 171 0.06 15.03 -21.76
N LYS A 172 0.37 13.75 -21.59
CA LYS A 172 -0.53 12.61 -21.84
C LYS A 172 -1.84 12.69 -21.04
N TYR A 173 -1.81 13.32 -19.89
CA TYR A 173 -2.95 13.44 -18.97
C TYR A 173 -3.59 14.83 -18.95
N ASP A 174 -3.24 15.75 -19.87
CA ASP A 174 -3.75 17.11 -19.89
C ASP A 174 -5.26 17.18 -20.04
N HIS A 175 -5.84 16.21 -20.75
CA HIS A 175 -7.30 16.05 -20.92
C HIS A 175 -8.03 15.70 -19.60
N LEU A 176 -7.32 15.34 -18.54
CA LEU A 176 -7.88 15.04 -17.21
C LEU A 176 -7.82 16.25 -16.26
N LYS A 177 -7.13 17.34 -16.62
CA LYS A 177 -6.87 18.47 -15.70
C LYS A 177 -8.14 19.17 -15.21
N THR A 178 -9.24 19.09 -15.97
CA THR A 178 -10.53 19.71 -15.63
C THR A 178 -11.53 18.72 -15.03
N ARG A 179 -11.15 17.47 -14.88
CA ARG A 179 -12.00 16.40 -14.32
C ARG A 179 -11.70 16.16 -12.84
N PRO A 180 -12.64 15.66 -12.04
CA PRO A 180 -12.37 15.20 -10.69
C PRO A 180 -11.49 13.94 -10.73
N VAL A 181 -10.26 14.05 -10.23
CA VAL A 181 -9.29 12.96 -10.20
C VAL A 181 -9.11 12.47 -8.77
N VAL A 182 -9.38 11.19 -8.52
CA VAL A 182 -9.15 10.51 -7.25
C VAL A 182 -7.88 9.69 -7.36
N THR A 183 -6.80 10.17 -6.75
CA THR A 183 -5.54 9.41 -6.67
C THR A 183 -5.62 8.35 -5.58
N TYR A 184 -5.02 7.20 -5.82
CA TYR A 184 -4.96 6.13 -4.82
C TYR A 184 -3.63 5.37 -4.87
N CYS A 185 -3.22 4.83 -3.73
CA CYS A 185 -2.10 3.89 -3.63
C CYS A 185 -2.35 2.90 -2.49
N THR A 186 -1.40 2.03 -2.17
CA THR A 186 -1.57 0.98 -1.16
C THR A 186 -2.07 1.51 0.19
N GLY A 187 -1.43 2.53 0.76
CA GLY A 187 -1.73 3.05 2.10
C GLY A 187 -1.95 4.56 2.18
N GLY A 188 -1.93 5.29 1.04
CA GLY A 188 -2.17 6.73 0.95
C GLY A 188 -0.90 7.58 0.79
N ILE A 189 0.25 7.14 1.29
CA ILE A 189 1.47 7.98 1.36
C ILE A 189 1.94 8.52 0.00
N ARG A 190 1.91 7.71 -1.07
CA ARG A 190 2.32 8.17 -2.40
C ARG A 190 1.39 9.27 -2.92
N CYS A 191 0.10 9.17 -2.56
CA CYS A 191 -0.90 10.13 -2.99
C CYS A 191 -0.75 11.50 -2.34
N GLU A 192 -0.19 11.58 -1.13
CA GLU A 192 0.13 12.87 -0.50
C GLU A 192 1.03 13.71 -1.41
N VAL A 193 2.08 13.10 -1.95
CA VAL A 193 3.01 13.77 -2.86
C VAL A 193 2.44 13.90 -4.27
N LEU A 194 1.89 12.80 -4.82
CA LEU A 194 1.37 12.77 -6.18
C LEU A 194 0.28 13.83 -6.41
N SER A 195 -0.63 13.99 -5.47
CA SER A 195 -1.71 14.97 -5.58
C SER A 195 -1.19 16.41 -5.59
N ALA A 196 -0.17 16.72 -4.81
CA ALA A 196 0.50 18.02 -4.85
C ALA A 196 1.21 18.24 -6.21
N LEU A 197 1.95 17.24 -6.69
CA LEU A 197 2.59 17.31 -8.01
C LEU A 197 1.58 17.50 -9.15
N MET A 198 0.42 16.85 -9.08
CA MET A 198 -0.66 17.05 -10.05
C MET A 198 -1.23 18.47 -9.99
N ARG A 199 -1.49 19.00 -8.78
CA ARG A 199 -1.99 20.38 -8.63
C ARG A 199 -0.98 21.41 -9.15
N ASN A 200 0.30 21.22 -8.90
CA ASN A 200 1.38 22.07 -9.45
C ASN A 200 1.40 22.05 -10.99
N ARG A 201 0.86 21.00 -11.62
CA ARG A 201 0.75 20.85 -13.09
C ARG A 201 -0.61 21.24 -13.65
N GLY A 202 -1.45 21.89 -12.82
CA GLY A 202 -2.71 22.51 -13.26
C GLY A 202 -3.92 21.58 -13.22
N PHE A 203 -3.87 20.43 -12.54
CA PHE A 203 -5.07 19.65 -12.23
C PHE A 203 -5.92 20.43 -11.23
N GLN A 204 -7.18 20.70 -11.58
CA GLN A 204 -8.03 21.62 -10.84
C GLN A 204 -8.73 20.95 -9.65
N GLU A 205 -9.21 19.72 -9.83
CA GLU A 205 -10.01 18.99 -8.86
C GLU A 205 -9.32 17.67 -8.52
N VAL A 206 -8.42 17.68 -7.52
CA VAL A 206 -7.62 16.52 -7.12
C VAL A 206 -8.03 16.08 -5.73
N TYR A 207 -8.39 14.82 -5.64
CA TYR A 207 -8.69 14.09 -4.42
C TYR A 207 -7.66 12.98 -4.19
N GLN A 208 -7.56 12.52 -2.95
CA GLN A 208 -6.81 11.33 -2.61
C GLN A 208 -7.63 10.41 -1.71
N LEU A 209 -7.59 9.11 -1.98
CA LEU A 209 -8.26 8.11 -1.16
C LEU A 209 -7.59 8.03 0.20
N ASP A 210 -8.28 8.47 1.26
CA ASP A 210 -7.76 8.42 2.62
C ASP A 210 -7.56 6.97 3.07
N GLY A 211 -6.39 6.72 3.66
CA GLY A 211 -6.02 5.37 4.04
C GLY A 211 -5.62 4.45 2.88
N GLY A 212 -5.82 4.90 1.64
CA GLY A 212 -5.51 4.16 0.43
C GLY A 212 -6.35 2.90 0.23
N ILE A 213 -5.90 2.02 -0.68
CA ILE A 213 -6.60 0.78 -1.01
C ILE A 213 -6.78 -0.13 0.22
N ALA A 214 -5.81 -0.11 1.15
CA ALA A 214 -5.88 -0.94 2.36
C ALA A 214 -7.11 -0.61 3.20
N GLU A 215 -7.44 0.67 3.36
CA GLU A 215 -8.62 1.12 4.10
C GLU A 215 -9.91 0.87 3.29
N TYR A 216 -9.91 1.22 2.01
CA TYR A 216 -11.03 0.96 1.13
C TYR A 216 -11.43 -0.52 1.13
N GLY A 217 -10.45 -1.40 0.96
CA GLY A 217 -10.69 -2.85 0.95
C GLY A 217 -11.14 -3.40 2.30
N ARG A 218 -10.65 -2.84 3.42
CA ARG A 218 -11.10 -3.20 4.77
C ARG A 218 -12.60 -2.89 4.96
N GLU A 219 -13.08 -1.77 4.44
CA GLU A 219 -14.46 -1.33 4.57
C GLU A 219 -15.41 -1.95 3.55
N ARG A 220 -14.96 -2.07 2.30
CA ARG A 220 -15.80 -2.51 1.17
C ARG A 220 -15.64 -3.98 0.82
N GLY A 221 -14.49 -4.59 1.13
CA GLY A 221 -14.16 -5.91 0.61
C GLY A 221 -14.21 -5.91 -0.92
N ASP A 222 -14.97 -6.87 -1.49
CA ASP A 222 -15.16 -6.98 -2.94
C ASP A 222 -16.48 -6.33 -3.44
N ARG A 223 -17.19 -5.59 -2.57
CA ARG A 223 -18.48 -4.97 -2.91
C ARG A 223 -18.36 -3.57 -3.49
N GLY A 224 -17.14 -3.01 -3.50
CA GLY A 224 -16.88 -1.67 -3.99
C GLY A 224 -16.40 -1.63 -5.44
N LEU A 225 -15.67 -0.57 -5.74
CA LEU A 225 -15.13 -0.31 -7.08
C LEU A 225 -13.75 -0.94 -7.29
N TRP A 226 -13.16 -1.55 -6.26
CA TRP A 226 -11.87 -2.23 -6.32
C TRP A 226 -12.02 -3.63 -6.89
N GLU A 227 -11.10 -4.02 -7.78
CA GLU A 227 -11.02 -5.36 -8.38
C GLU A 227 -9.65 -5.97 -8.13
N GLY A 228 -9.65 -7.27 -7.78
CA GLY A 228 -8.42 -8.04 -7.62
C GLY A 228 -7.81 -8.01 -6.23
N SER A 229 -6.49 -8.18 -6.18
CA SER A 229 -5.68 -8.26 -4.96
C SER A 229 -4.84 -7.01 -4.75
N LEU A 230 -4.64 -6.61 -3.50
CA LEU A 230 -3.73 -5.54 -3.15
C LEU A 230 -2.29 -6.05 -3.13
N TYR A 231 -1.40 -5.48 -3.94
CA TYR A 231 0.04 -5.73 -3.85
C TYR A 231 0.62 -5.14 -2.56
N VAL A 232 1.43 -5.93 -1.85
CA VAL A 232 2.15 -5.50 -0.65
C VAL A 232 3.65 -5.81 -0.76
N PHE A 233 4.48 -4.98 -0.08
CA PHE A 233 5.94 -5.01 -0.19
C PHE A 233 6.60 -5.89 0.89
N ASP A 234 5.95 -7.00 1.27
CA ASP A 234 6.46 -7.99 2.20
C ASP A 234 6.36 -9.41 1.61
N ARG A 235 6.69 -10.43 2.37
CA ARG A 235 6.69 -11.82 1.86
C ARG A 235 5.32 -12.33 1.42
N ARG A 236 4.23 -11.71 1.86
CA ARG A 236 2.87 -12.05 1.42
C ARG A 236 2.67 -11.74 -0.06
N MET A 237 3.38 -10.72 -0.59
CA MET A 237 3.33 -10.21 -1.97
C MET A 237 1.97 -9.65 -2.38
N HIS A 238 0.86 -10.16 -1.88
CA HIS A 238 -0.49 -9.65 -2.10
C HIS A 238 -1.43 -9.98 -0.95
N VAL A 239 -2.51 -9.22 -0.84
CA VAL A 239 -3.60 -9.42 0.11
C VAL A 239 -4.91 -9.43 -0.66
N ARG A 240 -5.79 -10.39 -0.36
CA ARG A 240 -7.19 -10.43 -0.82
C ARG A 240 -8.07 -9.91 0.29
N PHE A 241 -9.03 -9.05 -0.02
CA PHE A 241 -9.94 -8.50 0.99
C PHE A 241 -11.04 -9.49 1.38
N THR A 242 -11.43 -10.36 0.46
CA THR A 242 -12.31 -11.49 0.76
C THR A 242 -11.81 -12.78 0.07
N PRO A 243 -12.24 -13.96 0.52
CA PRO A 243 -11.91 -15.20 -0.18
C PRO A 243 -12.47 -15.26 -1.62
N ALA A 244 -13.54 -14.50 -1.90
CA ALA A 244 -14.21 -14.45 -3.22
C ALA A 244 -13.57 -13.45 -4.20
N ALA A 245 -12.55 -12.69 -3.79
CA ALA A 245 -11.88 -11.70 -4.64
C ALA A 245 -11.46 -12.28 -5.99
N VAL A 246 -11.86 -11.62 -7.06
CA VAL A 246 -11.56 -12.04 -8.43
C VAL A 246 -10.06 -11.90 -8.70
N THR A 247 -9.45 -12.89 -9.34
CA THR A 247 -8.07 -12.82 -9.80
C THR A 247 -8.03 -12.19 -11.18
N ILE A 248 -7.66 -10.90 -11.26
CA ILE A 248 -7.57 -10.16 -12.53
C ILE A 248 -6.20 -10.30 -13.20
N GLY A 249 -5.15 -10.63 -12.43
CA GLY A 249 -3.79 -10.81 -12.96
C GLY A 249 -3.69 -12.01 -13.90
N ARG A 250 -2.78 -11.90 -14.85
CA ARG A 250 -2.49 -12.96 -15.85
C ARG A 250 -1.04 -13.38 -15.77
N CYS A 251 -0.82 -14.68 -15.71
CA CYS A 251 0.51 -15.28 -15.71
C CYS A 251 1.29 -14.90 -16.97
N ASP A 252 2.52 -14.41 -16.79
CA ASP A 252 3.37 -14.00 -17.91
C ASP A 252 3.77 -15.17 -18.84
N ARG A 253 3.61 -16.43 -18.37
CA ARG A 253 3.95 -17.63 -19.14
C ARG A 253 2.76 -18.26 -19.87
N CYS A 254 1.63 -18.44 -19.17
CA CYS A 254 0.49 -19.20 -19.72
C CYS A 254 -0.81 -18.38 -19.82
N ALA A 255 -0.77 -17.10 -19.46
CA ALA A 255 -1.93 -16.20 -19.40
C ALA A 255 -3.06 -16.66 -18.43
N GLY A 256 -2.87 -17.75 -17.69
CA GLY A 256 -3.79 -18.18 -16.65
C GLY A 256 -3.88 -17.18 -15.48
N PRO A 257 -4.91 -17.28 -14.62
CA PRO A 257 -5.06 -16.37 -13.47
C PRO A 257 -3.84 -16.43 -12.53
N ALA A 258 -3.32 -15.28 -12.11
CA ALA A 258 -2.16 -15.18 -11.24
C ALA A 258 -2.18 -13.91 -10.38
N ASN A 259 -1.75 -14.03 -9.12
CA ASN A 259 -1.60 -12.91 -8.17
C ASN A 259 -0.18 -12.80 -7.60
N ARG A 260 0.68 -13.79 -7.90
CA ARG A 260 1.99 -13.89 -7.27
C ARG A 260 3.08 -13.39 -8.21
N PHE A 261 3.89 -12.46 -7.73
CA PHE A 261 5.12 -12.05 -8.39
C PHE A 261 6.31 -12.85 -7.86
N VAL A 262 7.23 -13.18 -8.75
CA VAL A 262 8.55 -13.73 -8.44
C VAL A 262 9.61 -12.89 -9.15
N ASN A 263 10.82 -12.86 -8.60
CA ASN A 263 11.93 -12.21 -9.30
C ASN A 263 12.33 -13.03 -10.52
N CYS A 264 12.74 -12.35 -11.59
CA CYS A 264 13.35 -13.00 -12.74
C CYS A 264 14.49 -13.92 -12.29
N ALA A 265 14.58 -15.10 -12.87
CA ALA A 265 15.62 -16.09 -12.55
C ALA A 265 17.04 -15.64 -12.95
N ASP A 266 17.16 -14.68 -13.84
CA ASP A 266 18.41 -13.99 -14.12
C ASP A 266 18.77 -13.06 -12.95
N GLY A 267 19.85 -13.34 -12.26
CA GLY A 267 20.30 -12.62 -11.07
C GLY A 267 20.67 -11.14 -11.33
N THR A 268 20.93 -10.78 -12.60
CA THR A 268 21.21 -9.40 -13.01
C THR A 268 19.94 -8.64 -13.36
N CYS A 269 18.89 -9.35 -13.80
CA CYS A 269 17.58 -8.81 -14.11
C CYS A 269 16.72 -8.76 -12.85
N ARG A 270 16.25 -7.60 -12.47
CA ARG A 270 15.40 -7.42 -11.28
C ARG A 270 13.91 -7.32 -11.62
N ALA A 271 13.53 -7.71 -12.83
CA ALA A 271 12.13 -7.68 -13.27
C ALA A 271 11.26 -8.63 -12.43
N LEU A 272 10.04 -8.19 -12.14
CA LEU A 272 9.02 -9.02 -11.52
C LEU A 272 8.25 -9.78 -12.60
N VAL A 273 8.10 -11.09 -12.40
CA VAL A 273 7.34 -12.01 -13.26
C VAL A 273 6.07 -12.40 -12.53
N LEU A 274 4.92 -12.15 -13.13
CA LEU A 274 3.64 -12.60 -12.59
C LEU A 274 3.42 -14.05 -12.98
N ALA A 275 3.28 -14.94 -11.99
CA ALA A 275 3.25 -16.38 -12.21
C ALA A 275 2.10 -17.07 -11.49
N CYS A 276 1.42 -17.99 -12.17
CA CYS A 276 0.42 -18.86 -11.56
C CYS A 276 1.08 -20.05 -10.83
N PRO A 277 0.39 -20.69 -9.86
CA PRO A 277 0.92 -21.83 -9.13
C PRO A 277 1.42 -22.96 -10.03
N ALA A 278 0.66 -23.36 -11.04
CA ALA A 278 1.01 -24.44 -11.96
C ALA A 278 2.33 -24.18 -12.69
N CYS A 279 2.55 -22.94 -13.15
CA CYS A 279 3.80 -22.58 -13.82
C CYS A 279 4.99 -22.56 -12.85
N LEU A 280 4.77 -22.22 -11.57
CA LEU A 280 5.82 -22.25 -10.54
C LEU A 280 6.14 -23.68 -10.06
N GLU A 281 5.16 -24.59 -10.06
CA GLU A 281 5.38 -26.02 -9.78
C GLU A 281 6.20 -26.67 -10.90
N GLU A 282 5.84 -26.40 -12.17
CA GLU A 282 6.57 -26.93 -13.32
C GLU A 282 7.98 -26.35 -13.43
N ARG A 283 8.13 -25.04 -13.17
CA ARG A 283 9.42 -24.32 -13.20
C ARG A 283 9.50 -23.33 -12.04
N PRO A 284 10.15 -23.71 -10.93
CA PRO A 284 10.30 -22.82 -9.77
C PRO A 284 11.07 -21.51 -10.04
N ARG A 285 11.83 -21.47 -11.13
CA ARG A 285 12.60 -20.29 -11.57
C ARG A 285 12.16 -19.87 -12.97
N LEU A 286 11.53 -18.72 -13.07
CA LEU A 286 11.02 -18.15 -14.32
C LEU A 286 11.87 -16.94 -14.74
N THR A 287 12.16 -16.84 -16.02
CA THR A 287 12.72 -15.62 -16.63
C THR A 287 11.61 -14.68 -17.06
N CYS A 288 11.89 -13.38 -17.10
CA CYS A 288 10.92 -12.40 -17.57
C CYS A 288 10.66 -12.53 -19.07
N PRO A 289 9.51 -12.03 -19.58
CA PRO A 289 9.17 -12.10 -21.01
C PRO A 289 10.15 -11.37 -21.93
N ALA A 290 10.94 -10.44 -21.40
CA ALA A 290 11.95 -9.70 -22.16
C ALA A 290 13.17 -10.55 -22.59
N GLY A 291 13.17 -11.87 -22.28
CA GLY A 291 14.22 -12.79 -22.74
C GLY A 291 15.55 -12.68 -21.96
N CYS A 292 15.55 -12.12 -20.76
CA CYS A 292 16.69 -12.21 -19.86
C CYS A 292 17.00 -13.70 -19.61
N GLY A 293 18.23 -14.17 -19.89
CA GLY A 293 18.63 -15.55 -19.59
C GLY A 293 19.03 -16.40 -20.78
N THR A 294 19.17 -15.80 -21.98
CA THR A 294 19.86 -16.46 -23.11
C THR A 294 21.39 -16.37 -23.02
N ALA A 295 21.92 -15.58 -22.07
CA ALA A 295 23.35 -15.55 -21.78
C ALA A 295 23.66 -16.63 -20.75
N THR A 296 24.62 -17.51 -21.06
CA THR A 296 25.19 -18.54 -20.18
C THR A 296 25.63 -17.91 -18.86
N PRO A 297 25.26 -18.46 -17.67
CA PRO A 297 25.59 -17.84 -16.40
C PRO A 297 27.10 -17.86 -16.17
N PRO A 298 27.73 -16.76 -15.76
CA PRO A 298 29.02 -16.83 -15.10
C PRO A 298 28.84 -17.57 -13.77
N GLY A 299 29.79 -18.45 -13.43
CA GLY A 299 29.79 -19.44 -12.38
C GLY A 299 29.05 -19.09 -11.09
N ALA A 300 28.41 -20.11 -10.55
CA ALA A 300 27.66 -20.09 -9.32
C ALA A 300 28.49 -19.56 -8.13
N GLY A 301 28.17 -18.33 -7.72
CA GLY A 301 28.57 -17.80 -6.42
C GLY A 301 27.44 -18.10 -5.42
N ASP A 302 27.81 -18.75 -4.32
CA ASP A 302 26.93 -19.23 -3.24
C ASP A 302 26.07 -18.12 -2.61
N GLY A 303 24.90 -17.89 -3.19
CA GLY A 303 23.81 -17.18 -2.55
C GLY A 303 22.72 -18.18 -2.20
N ALA A 304 22.63 -18.56 -0.92
CA ALA A 304 21.65 -19.51 -0.44
C ALA A 304 20.24 -19.18 -0.92
N PRO A 305 19.47 -20.17 -1.42
CA PRO A 305 18.10 -19.97 -1.85
C PRO A 305 17.25 -19.59 -0.65
N VAL A 306 16.53 -18.45 -0.76
CA VAL A 306 15.47 -18.13 0.20
C VAL A 306 14.38 -19.18 0.00
N ALA A 307 14.32 -20.15 0.89
CA ALA A 307 13.32 -21.19 0.91
C ALA A 307 11.92 -20.54 0.97
N VAL A 308 11.14 -20.76 -0.07
CA VAL A 308 9.72 -20.40 -0.12
C VAL A 308 8.98 -21.46 0.69
N ALA A 309 8.52 -21.10 1.88
CA ALA A 309 7.63 -21.96 2.65
C ALA A 309 6.33 -22.18 1.87
N PRO A 310 5.76 -23.42 1.88
CA PRO A 310 4.46 -23.66 1.27
C PRO A 310 3.38 -22.83 1.96
N ALA A 311 2.39 -22.40 1.18
CA ALA A 311 1.23 -21.66 1.69
C ALA A 311 0.56 -22.47 2.81
N PRO A 312 0.17 -21.84 3.94
CA PRO A 312 -0.60 -22.54 4.96
C PRO A 312 -1.94 -23.00 4.36
N ALA A 313 -2.33 -24.23 4.69
CA ALA A 313 -3.61 -24.80 4.33
C ALA A 313 -4.76 -23.91 4.86
N PRO A 314 -5.91 -23.85 4.18
CA PRO A 314 -7.06 -23.09 4.65
C PRO A 314 -7.52 -23.62 6.01
N VAL A 315 -7.61 -22.71 6.99
CA VAL A 315 -8.11 -23.03 8.33
C VAL A 315 -9.60 -23.37 8.20
N PRO A 316 -10.09 -24.50 8.79
CA PRO A 316 -11.51 -24.81 8.82
C PRO A 316 -12.24 -23.69 9.55
N GLY A 317 -13.34 -23.22 8.98
CA GLY A 317 -14.16 -22.18 9.58
C GLY A 317 -14.76 -22.69 10.90
N ASP A 318 -14.46 -21.99 12.00
CA ASP A 318 -15.18 -22.16 13.26
C ASP A 318 -16.61 -21.65 13.06
N GLY A 319 -17.53 -22.63 13.04
CA GLY A 319 -18.95 -22.37 13.07
C GLY A 319 -19.37 -21.77 14.40
N THR A 320 -19.46 -20.47 14.47
CA THR A 320 -20.15 -19.81 15.58
C THR A 320 -21.61 -19.58 15.17
N PRO A 321 -22.60 -20.04 15.95
CA PRO A 321 -24.01 -19.85 15.62
C PRO A 321 -24.41 -18.39 15.77
N ALA A 322 -25.17 -17.88 14.79
CA ALA A 322 -25.75 -16.56 14.78
C ALA A 322 -26.65 -16.35 16.02
N ALA A 323 -26.27 -15.43 16.90
CA ALA A 323 -27.14 -14.96 17.98
C ALA A 323 -28.31 -14.16 17.39
N SER A 324 -29.53 -14.64 17.60
CA SER A 324 -30.76 -13.97 17.25
C SER A 324 -30.89 -12.65 18.03
N ARG A 325 -30.88 -11.54 17.30
CA ARG A 325 -31.22 -10.22 17.87
C ARG A 325 -32.74 -10.12 17.96
N THR A 326 -33.27 -10.21 19.17
CA THR A 326 -34.63 -9.81 19.51
C THR A 326 -34.75 -8.29 19.37
N ALA A 327 -35.70 -7.86 18.54
CA ALA A 327 -36.05 -6.47 18.37
C ALA A 327 -36.65 -5.90 19.66
N THR A 328 -36.03 -4.91 20.24
CA THR A 328 -36.59 -4.10 21.34
C THR A 328 -37.41 -2.95 20.74
N ALA A 329 -38.67 -2.86 21.14
CA ALA A 329 -39.62 -1.82 20.74
C ALA A 329 -39.19 -0.43 21.25
N PRO A 330 -39.56 0.67 20.58
CA PRO A 330 -39.20 2.02 21.01
C PRO A 330 -40.02 2.47 22.21
N VAL A 331 -39.34 3.10 23.20
CA VAL A 331 -39.93 3.75 24.36
C VAL A 331 -40.55 5.09 23.92
N PRO A 332 -41.79 5.45 24.36
CA PRO A 332 -42.40 6.72 24.02
C PRO A 332 -41.81 7.89 24.80
N VAL A 333 -41.59 9.02 24.13
CA VAL A 333 -41.16 10.31 24.69
C VAL A 333 -42.35 10.97 25.40
N PRO A 334 -42.22 11.48 26.62
CA PRO A 334 -43.27 12.24 27.27
C PRO A 334 -43.32 13.68 26.71
N THR A 335 -44.48 14.07 26.21
CA THR A 335 -44.86 15.48 25.95
C THR A 335 -45.12 16.16 27.26
N GLY A 336 -44.28 17.14 27.62
CA GLY A 336 -44.53 18.09 28.72
C GLY A 336 -45.06 19.39 28.17
N ALA A 337 -46.28 19.76 28.63
CA ALA A 337 -46.87 21.08 28.47
C ALA A 337 -46.44 21.98 29.62
N ALA A 338 -46.24 23.21 29.30
CA ALA A 338 -46.46 24.52 29.92
C ALA A 338 -45.25 25.43 29.67
#